data_83c4fd78c88404b6e8c4ebf6ca920929
#
_entry.id   83c4fd78c88404b6e8c4ebf6ca920929
#
_cell.length_a   1.000
_cell.length_b   1.000
_cell.length_c   1.000
_cell.angle_alpha   90.00
_cell.angle_beta   90.00
_cell.angle_gamma   90.00
#
_symmetry.space_group_name_H-M   'P 1'
#
loop_
_entity.id
_entity.type
_entity.pdbx_description
1 polymer ?
#
loop_
_entity_poly.entity_id
_entity_poly.type
_entity_poly.pdbx_seq_one_letter_code
_entity_poly.pdbx_strand_id
1 'polypeptide(L)'
;TEQAYLKTYQLGKKEEDWLAVKAKAGDNTRDGQQSEVLFIEQDYLFLKEGGMLAIVLPDGILTNSSMQYVRTQLEDWFRIVAVVSMPQTAFAANGAGVKSSVLFLKKWPKDHTEELESKKKSIEAKLLKDSDYIAKRDLWDREIRQKQKEKVNSLKSHDLKSATAIKKTQAYKEWNAELLAEYAAKIDDLKSKLTDSYLVRKQKELPDYPIFMAIAEE
;
A
#
# COMPACT_ATOMS: atom_id res chain seq x y z
N THR A 1 -16.17 10.48 -7.23
CA THR A 1 -16.31 10.84 -5.81
C THR A 1 -15.62 12.16 -5.59
N GLU A 2 -16.28 13.14 -4.97
CA GLU A 2 -15.67 14.44 -4.72
C GLU A 2 -14.48 14.31 -3.76
N GLN A 3 -13.41 15.01 -4.05
CA GLN A 3 -12.16 15.01 -3.26
C GLN A 3 -12.39 15.35 -1.77
N ALA A 4 -13.38 16.18 -1.47
CA ALA A 4 -13.75 16.54 -0.11
C ALA A 4 -14.18 15.32 0.72
N TYR A 5 -14.92 14.38 0.10
CA TYR A 5 -15.33 13.13 0.77
C TYR A 5 -14.16 12.18 0.97
N LEU A 6 -13.27 12.05 -0.02
CA LEU A 6 -12.12 11.16 0.10
C LEU A 6 -11.21 11.50 1.28
N LYS A 7 -11.09 12.78 1.62
CA LYS A 7 -10.28 13.24 2.77
C LYS A 7 -10.81 12.78 4.12
N THR A 8 -12.11 12.52 4.23
CA THR A 8 -12.74 12.12 5.49
C THR A 8 -12.59 10.62 5.77
N TYR A 9 -12.32 9.80 4.74
CA TYR A 9 -12.17 8.36 4.84
C TYR A 9 -10.70 7.94 4.83
N GLN A 10 -10.36 6.93 5.62
CA GLN A 10 -9.03 6.33 5.63
C GLN A 10 -8.75 5.63 4.29
N LEU A 11 -9.73 4.86 3.76
CA LEU A 11 -9.65 4.22 2.44
C LEU A 11 -9.67 5.22 1.27
N GLY A 12 -10.02 6.48 1.52
CA GLY A 12 -9.88 7.59 0.58
C GLY A 12 -8.45 8.14 0.48
N LYS A 13 -7.53 7.69 1.33
CA LYS A 13 -6.13 8.11 1.36
C LYS A 13 -5.23 7.02 0.79
N LYS A 14 -4.06 7.43 0.29
CA LYS A 14 -2.98 6.51 -0.08
C LYS A 14 -2.35 5.98 1.19
N GLU A 15 -1.96 4.70 1.18
CA GLU A 15 -1.31 4.05 2.30
C GLU A 15 0.02 4.73 2.64
N GLU A 16 0.36 4.74 3.91
CA GLU A 16 1.68 5.15 4.37
C GLU A 16 2.68 4.05 4.01
N ASP A 17 3.69 4.40 3.21
CA ASP A 17 4.82 3.51 2.94
C ASP A 17 5.78 3.54 4.14
N TRP A 18 5.72 2.51 4.99
CA TRP A 18 6.62 2.38 6.15
C TRP A 18 8.10 2.29 5.76
N LEU A 19 8.40 2.02 4.49
CA LEU A 19 9.73 2.06 3.89
C LEU A 19 10.08 3.45 3.30
N ALA A 20 9.23 4.45 3.46
CA ALA A 20 9.54 5.80 3.03
C ALA A 20 10.55 6.47 3.97
N VAL A 21 11.71 6.84 3.46
CA VAL A 21 12.76 7.53 4.24
C VAL A 21 12.34 8.96 4.63
N LYS A 22 11.46 9.55 3.86
CA LYS A 22 10.88 10.86 4.13
C LYS A 22 9.38 10.78 3.94
N ALA A 23 8.63 11.17 4.95
CA ALA A 23 7.21 11.41 4.79
C ALA A 23 6.99 12.39 3.63
N LYS A 24 6.17 12.02 2.66
CA LYS A 24 5.77 12.96 1.63
C LYS A 24 4.91 14.03 2.30
N ALA A 25 5.47 15.23 2.46
CA ALA A 25 4.66 16.38 2.83
C ALA A 25 3.70 16.65 1.67
N GLY A 26 2.39 16.59 1.94
CA GLY A 26 1.37 16.89 0.94
C GLY A 26 0.06 16.14 1.22
N ASP A 27 -0.92 16.42 0.39
CA ASP A 27 -2.21 15.73 0.40
C ASP A 27 -2.02 14.29 -0.11
N ASN A 28 -2.27 13.31 0.76
CA ASN A 28 -2.20 11.89 0.41
C ASN A 28 -3.54 11.32 -0.06
N THR A 29 -4.53 12.18 -0.32
CA THR A 29 -5.83 11.79 -0.85
C THR A 29 -5.66 11.10 -2.21
N ARG A 30 -6.44 10.05 -2.45
CA ARG A 30 -6.52 9.38 -3.75
C ARG A 30 -7.22 10.28 -4.77
N ASP A 31 -6.90 10.12 -6.05
CA ASP A 31 -7.56 10.88 -7.13
C ASP A 31 -9.02 10.46 -7.32
N GLY A 32 -9.37 9.23 -6.95
CA GLY A 32 -10.70 8.66 -6.96
C GLY A 32 -10.77 7.39 -6.13
N GLN A 33 -11.99 6.99 -5.76
CA GLN A 33 -12.25 5.74 -5.05
C GLN A 33 -13.59 5.15 -5.50
N GLN A 34 -13.69 3.84 -5.51
CA GLN A 34 -14.95 3.13 -5.73
C GLN A 34 -15.87 3.35 -4.53
N SER A 35 -17.16 3.55 -4.79
CA SER A 35 -18.16 3.77 -3.73
C SER A 35 -18.25 2.59 -2.76
N GLU A 36 -18.15 1.36 -3.29
CA GLU A 36 -18.18 0.12 -2.52
C GLU A 36 -17.09 0.06 -1.46
N VAL A 37 -15.89 0.57 -1.80
CA VAL A 37 -14.76 0.64 -0.86
C VAL A 37 -15.05 1.65 0.27
N LEU A 38 -15.65 2.79 -0.05
CA LEU A 38 -16.03 3.78 0.96
C LEU A 38 -17.17 3.30 1.85
N PHE A 39 -18.10 2.50 1.31
CA PHE A 39 -19.17 1.88 2.10
C PHE A 39 -18.62 0.91 3.15
N ILE A 40 -17.55 0.16 2.85
CA ILE A 40 -16.91 -0.69 3.86
C ILE A 40 -16.50 0.13 5.09
N GLU A 41 -15.88 1.29 4.88
CA GLU A 41 -15.48 2.17 5.98
C GLU A 41 -16.70 2.81 6.68
N GLN A 42 -17.70 3.21 5.91
CA GLN A 42 -18.92 3.77 6.46
C GLN A 42 -19.65 2.78 7.38
N ASP A 43 -19.75 1.52 6.96
CA ASP A 43 -20.35 0.45 7.76
C ASP A 43 -19.51 0.16 9.01
N TYR A 44 -18.18 0.18 8.89
CA TYR A 44 -17.29 0.07 10.05
C TYR A 44 -17.56 1.18 11.09
N LEU A 45 -17.74 2.42 10.62
CA LEU A 45 -18.01 3.56 11.51
C LEU A 45 -19.36 3.45 12.21
N PHE A 46 -20.38 2.92 11.55
CA PHE A 46 -21.73 2.75 12.12
C PHE A 46 -21.84 1.58 13.10
N LEU A 47 -21.01 0.56 12.93
CA LEU A 47 -21.05 -0.61 13.81
C LEU A 47 -20.45 -0.30 15.17
N LYS A 48 -21.09 -0.82 16.21
CA LYS A 48 -20.51 -0.92 17.54
C LYS A 48 -19.46 -2.04 17.59
N GLU A 49 -18.57 -2.00 18.55
CA GLU A 49 -17.59 -3.06 18.81
C GLU A 49 -18.28 -4.43 18.97
N GLY A 50 -17.69 -5.46 18.36
CA GLY A 50 -18.28 -6.80 18.32
C GLY A 50 -19.51 -6.95 17.43
N GLY A 51 -19.97 -5.85 16.79
CA GLY A 51 -21.08 -5.87 15.83
C GLY A 51 -20.77 -6.70 14.59
N MET A 52 -21.82 -7.26 14.00
CA MET A 52 -21.74 -8.08 12.78
C MET A 52 -22.17 -7.28 11.56
N LEU A 53 -21.46 -7.46 10.45
CA LEU A 53 -21.77 -6.93 9.13
C LEU A 53 -21.88 -8.07 8.14
N ALA A 54 -22.90 -8.06 7.29
CA ALA A 54 -22.96 -8.84 6.07
C ALA A 54 -22.97 -7.87 4.89
N ILE A 55 -21.95 -7.92 4.05
CA ILE A 55 -21.79 -6.99 2.93
C ILE A 55 -21.54 -7.76 1.64
N VAL A 56 -22.22 -7.34 0.56
CA VAL A 56 -21.98 -7.86 -0.79
C VAL A 56 -20.92 -7.00 -1.46
N LEU A 57 -19.85 -7.63 -1.90
CA LEU A 57 -18.76 -6.94 -2.60
C LEU A 57 -18.47 -7.61 -3.95
N PRO A 58 -18.13 -6.82 -4.97
CA PRO A 58 -17.58 -7.35 -6.21
C PRO A 58 -16.30 -8.16 -5.94
N ASP A 59 -16.15 -9.32 -6.59
CA ASP A 59 -14.98 -10.19 -6.41
C ASP A 59 -13.66 -9.48 -6.75
N GLY A 60 -13.69 -8.45 -7.59
CA GLY A 60 -12.53 -7.62 -7.88
C GLY A 60 -11.90 -6.97 -6.66
N ILE A 61 -12.68 -6.66 -5.61
CA ILE A 61 -12.14 -6.15 -4.33
C ILE A 61 -11.32 -7.24 -3.62
N LEU A 62 -11.76 -8.50 -3.74
CA LEU A 62 -11.13 -9.63 -3.07
C LEU A 62 -9.93 -10.20 -3.84
N THR A 63 -9.91 -10.04 -5.18
CA THR A 63 -8.95 -10.73 -6.05
C THR A 63 -7.91 -9.82 -6.71
N ASN A 64 -8.25 -8.55 -7.03
CA ASN A 64 -7.32 -7.65 -7.70
C ASN A 64 -6.18 -7.22 -6.79
N SER A 65 -4.94 -7.28 -7.29
CA SER A 65 -3.74 -6.84 -6.55
C SER A 65 -3.80 -5.36 -6.15
N SER A 66 -4.40 -4.52 -7.01
CA SER A 66 -4.59 -3.09 -6.72
C SER A 66 -5.52 -2.80 -5.53
N MET A 67 -6.31 -3.79 -5.09
CA MET A 67 -7.22 -3.70 -3.93
C MET A 67 -6.65 -4.34 -2.66
N GLN A 68 -5.36 -4.70 -2.65
CA GLN A 68 -4.72 -5.31 -1.47
C GLN A 68 -4.87 -4.44 -0.22
N TYR A 69 -4.76 -3.12 -0.35
CA TYR A 69 -4.92 -2.19 0.75
C TYR A 69 -6.30 -2.26 1.41
N VAL A 70 -7.37 -2.49 0.62
CA VAL A 70 -8.73 -2.66 1.16
C VAL A 70 -8.81 -3.94 1.99
N ARG A 71 -8.25 -5.05 1.48
CA ARG A 71 -8.23 -6.32 2.20
C ARG A 71 -7.44 -6.23 3.50
N THR A 72 -6.26 -5.58 3.46
CA THR A 72 -5.47 -5.32 4.66
C THR A 72 -6.26 -4.51 5.69
N GLN A 73 -6.97 -3.48 5.25
CA GLN A 73 -7.77 -2.66 6.15
C GLN A 73 -9.00 -3.40 6.71
N LEU A 74 -9.62 -4.29 5.90
CA LEU A 74 -10.69 -5.18 6.36
C LEU A 74 -10.22 -6.09 7.50
N GLU A 75 -9.04 -6.72 7.36
CA GLU A 75 -8.43 -7.56 8.40
C GLU A 75 -8.15 -6.78 9.69
N ASP A 76 -7.77 -5.51 9.57
CA ASP A 76 -7.47 -4.65 10.71
C ASP A 76 -8.71 -4.20 11.47
N TRP A 77 -9.81 -4.02 10.78
CA TRP A 77 -11.07 -3.55 11.37
C TRP A 77 -11.99 -4.68 11.81
N PHE A 78 -11.90 -5.83 11.12
CA PHE A 78 -12.85 -6.92 11.30
C PHE A 78 -12.16 -8.27 11.41
N ARG A 79 -12.75 -9.14 12.21
CA ARG A 79 -12.57 -10.58 12.02
C ARG A 79 -13.43 -11.01 10.83
N ILE A 80 -12.83 -11.61 9.82
CA ILE A 80 -13.54 -12.22 8.70
C ILE A 80 -14.12 -13.54 9.20
N VAL A 81 -15.44 -13.63 9.30
CA VAL A 81 -16.13 -14.82 9.82
C VAL A 81 -16.38 -15.81 8.70
N ALA A 82 -16.92 -15.30 7.58
CA ALA A 82 -17.21 -16.14 6.41
C ALA A 82 -17.11 -15.34 5.11
N VAL A 83 -16.81 -16.06 4.03
CA VAL A 83 -16.90 -15.57 2.65
C VAL A 83 -17.73 -16.56 1.85
N VAL A 84 -18.82 -16.08 1.29
CA VAL A 84 -19.73 -16.88 0.46
C VAL A 84 -19.69 -16.33 -0.98
N SER A 85 -19.13 -17.10 -1.90
CA SER A 85 -19.11 -16.74 -3.32
C SER A 85 -20.51 -16.95 -3.91
N MET A 86 -21.07 -15.92 -4.54
CA MET A 86 -22.39 -15.97 -5.17
C MET A 86 -22.29 -16.53 -6.61
N PRO A 87 -23.35 -17.11 -7.19
CA PRO A 87 -23.38 -17.45 -8.59
C PRO A 87 -23.10 -16.22 -9.50
N GLN A 88 -22.53 -16.44 -10.68
CA GLN A 88 -22.29 -15.36 -11.65
C GLN A 88 -23.58 -14.64 -12.04
N THR A 89 -24.69 -15.36 -12.00
CA THR A 89 -26.03 -14.92 -12.38
C THR A 89 -26.81 -14.23 -11.26
N ALA A 90 -26.29 -14.22 -10.03
CA ALA A 90 -27.00 -13.74 -8.83
C ALA A 90 -27.64 -12.36 -9.00
N PHE A 91 -27.02 -11.46 -9.76
CA PHE A 91 -27.52 -10.11 -10.02
C PHE A 91 -27.86 -9.87 -11.50
N ALA A 92 -27.88 -10.91 -12.35
CA ALA A 92 -28.14 -10.77 -13.77
C ALA A 92 -29.53 -10.18 -14.07
N ALA A 93 -30.54 -10.53 -13.26
CA ALA A 93 -31.90 -9.99 -13.38
C ALA A 93 -31.96 -8.46 -13.19
N ASN A 94 -30.99 -7.89 -12.45
CA ASN A 94 -30.85 -6.45 -12.22
C ASN A 94 -29.87 -5.78 -13.19
N GLY A 95 -29.47 -6.47 -14.26
CA GLY A 95 -28.53 -5.96 -15.26
C GLY A 95 -27.06 -5.94 -14.83
N ALA A 96 -26.72 -6.49 -13.66
CA ALA A 96 -25.36 -6.55 -13.16
C ALA A 96 -24.74 -7.93 -13.45
N GLY A 97 -23.80 -7.98 -14.39
CA GLY A 97 -23.02 -9.19 -14.72
C GLY A 97 -21.74 -9.36 -13.90
N VAL A 98 -21.63 -8.69 -12.76
CA VAL A 98 -20.42 -8.70 -11.92
C VAL A 98 -20.50 -9.83 -10.91
N LYS A 99 -19.51 -10.74 -10.92
CA LYS A 99 -19.30 -11.75 -9.91
C LYS A 99 -19.09 -11.10 -8.54
N SER A 100 -19.83 -11.52 -7.54
CA SER A 100 -19.83 -10.94 -6.21
C SER A 100 -19.77 -12.01 -5.14
N SER A 101 -19.30 -11.64 -3.96
CA SER A 101 -19.28 -12.47 -2.77
C SER A 101 -19.91 -11.74 -1.58
N VAL A 102 -20.51 -12.49 -0.66
CA VAL A 102 -20.98 -11.99 0.62
C VAL A 102 -19.90 -12.22 1.66
N LEU A 103 -19.47 -11.14 2.31
CA LEU A 103 -18.56 -11.20 3.45
C LEU A 103 -19.36 -11.05 4.75
N PHE A 104 -19.12 -11.94 5.69
CA PHE A 104 -19.60 -11.85 7.05
C PHE A 104 -18.44 -11.42 7.95
N LEU A 105 -18.55 -10.25 8.52
CA LEU A 105 -17.49 -9.55 9.23
C LEU A 105 -17.95 -9.25 10.67
N LYS A 106 -17.04 -9.38 11.63
CA LYS A 106 -17.29 -8.99 13.02
C LYS A 106 -16.29 -7.90 13.39
N LYS A 107 -16.79 -6.73 13.76
CA LYS A 107 -15.95 -5.59 14.16
C LYS A 107 -15.09 -5.96 15.37
N TRP A 108 -13.77 -5.75 15.26
CA TRP A 108 -12.87 -5.93 16.38
C TRP A 108 -13.16 -4.94 17.51
N PRO A 109 -12.94 -5.30 18.77
CA PRO A 109 -12.86 -4.35 19.86
C PRO A 109 -11.70 -3.37 19.63
N LYS A 110 -11.82 -2.18 20.19
CA LYS A 110 -10.81 -1.12 19.98
C LYS A 110 -9.43 -1.50 20.53
N ASP A 111 -9.40 -2.11 21.71
CA ASP A 111 -8.16 -2.62 22.33
C ASP A 111 -7.44 -3.64 21.45
N HIS A 112 -8.19 -4.53 20.80
CA HIS A 112 -7.62 -5.50 19.84
C HIS A 112 -7.00 -4.80 18.62
N THR A 113 -7.70 -3.80 18.06
CA THR A 113 -7.19 -3.03 16.90
C THR A 113 -5.92 -2.26 17.27
N GLU A 114 -5.88 -1.64 18.45
CA GLU A 114 -4.71 -0.92 18.97
C GLU A 114 -3.52 -1.88 19.20
N GLU A 115 -3.78 -3.08 19.73
CA GLU A 115 -2.76 -4.12 19.91
C GLU A 115 -2.19 -4.59 18.57
N LEU A 116 -3.05 -4.85 17.58
CA LEU A 116 -2.63 -5.25 16.22
C LEU A 116 -1.74 -4.17 15.59
N GLU A 117 -2.14 -2.92 15.66
CA GLU A 117 -1.38 -1.79 15.12
C GLU A 117 -0.01 -1.66 15.82
N SER A 118 0.02 -1.78 17.13
CA SER A 118 1.26 -1.75 17.92
C SER A 118 2.22 -2.87 17.53
N LYS A 119 1.71 -4.10 17.36
CA LYS A 119 2.51 -5.25 16.89
C LYS A 119 3.06 -5.03 15.49
N LYS A 120 2.24 -4.55 14.54
CA LYS A 120 2.67 -4.23 13.18
C LYS A 120 3.81 -3.20 13.19
N LYS A 121 3.65 -2.09 13.90
CA LYS A 121 4.69 -1.06 14.05
C LYS A 121 5.97 -1.60 14.69
N SER A 122 5.84 -2.52 15.65
CA SER A 122 7.00 -3.17 16.26
C SER A 122 7.77 -4.04 15.26
N ILE A 123 7.06 -4.81 14.42
CA ILE A 123 7.67 -5.62 13.36
C ILE A 123 8.40 -4.74 12.34
N GLU A 124 7.76 -3.66 11.90
CA GLU A 124 8.33 -2.68 10.97
C GLU A 124 9.61 -2.05 11.53
N ALA A 125 9.56 -1.56 12.77
CA ALA A 125 10.71 -0.95 13.44
C ALA A 125 11.88 -1.92 13.59
N LYS A 126 11.62 -3.19 13.95
CA LYS A 126 12.65 -4.23 14.03
C LYS A 126 13.26 -4.51 12.66
N LEU A 127 12.45 -4.64 11.62
CA LEU A 127 12.94 -4.90 10.26
C LEU A 127 13.78 -3.74 9.73
N LEU A 128 13.37 -2.50 9.94
CA LEU A 128 14.14 -1.31 9.55
C LEU A 128 15.50 -1.28 10.24
N LYS A 129 15.54 -1.62 11.53
CA LYS A 129 16.77 -1.69 12.32
C LYS A 129 17.69 -2.82 11.86
N ASP A 130 17.15 -4.06 11.78
CA ASP A 130 17.92 -5.26 11.47
C ASP A 130 18.52 -5.24 10.05
N SER A 131 17.89 -4.53 9.12
CA SER A 131 18.30 -4.44 7.72
C SER A 131 19.26 -3.29 7.41
N ASP A 132 19.48 -2.38 8.36
CA ASP A 132 20.19 -1.11 8.13
C ASP A 132 19.59 -0.31 6.97
N TYR A 133 18.28 -0.45 6.72
CA TYR A 133 17.62 0.11 5.55
C TYR A 133 17.85 1.62 5.41
N ILE A 134 17.65 2.37 6.49
CA ILE A 134 17.81 3.83 6.49
C ILE A 134 19.26 4.22 6.17
N ALA A 135 20.24 3.54 6.81
CA ALA A 135 21.65 3.82 6.57
C ALA A 135 22.07 3.51 5.12
N LYS A 136 21.58 2.40 4.55
CA LYS A 136 21.82 2.06 3.14
C LYS A 136 21.21 3.10 2.19
N ARG A 137 20.01 3.56 2.45
CA ARG A 137 19.34 4.61 1.67
C ARG A 137 20.12 5.91 1.70
N ASP A 138 20.57 6.33 2.87
CA ASP A 138 21.37 7.54 3.04
C ASP A 138 22.75 7.43 2.35
N LEU A 139 23.34 6.23 2.37
CA LEU A 139 24.58 5.96 1.65
C LEU A 139 24.37 6.10 0.13
N TRP A 140 23.36 5.43 -0.42
CA TRP A 140 23.06 5.50 -1.86
C TRP A 140 22.69 6.91 -2.32
N ASP A 141 21.95 7.67 -1.52
CA ASP A 141 21.66 9.09 -1.81
C ASP A 141 22.94 9.95 -1.85
N ARG A 142 23.93 9.66 -1.00
CA ARG A 142 25.25 10.32 -1.03
C ARG A 142 26.06 9.91 -2.25
N GLU A 143 26.11 8.64 -2.58
CA GLU A 143 26.79 8.11 -3.77
C GLU A 143 26.22 8.71 -5.06
N ILE A 144 24.88 8.76 -5.20
CA ILE A 144 24.22 9.39 -6.35
C ILE A 144 24.68 10.86 -6.48
N ARG A 145 24.62 11.64 -5.40
CA ARG A 145 25.02 13.05 -5.43
C ARG A 145 26.50 13.23 -5.77
N GLN A 146 27.36 12.36 -5.26
CA GLN A 146 28.78 12.39 -5.57
C GLN A 146 29.04 12.09 -7.05
N LYS A 147 28.48 10.99 -7.58
CA LYS A 147 28.57 10.62 -9.00
C LYS A 147 28.04 11.72 -9.91
N GLN A 148 26.91 12.35 -9.54
CA GLN A 148 26.36 13.48 -10.27
C GLN A 148 27.30 14.68 -10.28
N LYS A 149 27.97 15.00 -9.17
CA LYS A 149 28.96 16.07 -9.06
C LYS A 149 30.20 15.79 -9.92
N GLU A 150 30.70 14.56 -9.86
CA GLU A 150 31.84 14.11 -10.68
C GLU A 150 31.53 14.19 -12.17
N LYS A 151 30.34 13.73 -12.59
CA LYS A 151 29.91 13.82 -13.98
C LYS A 151 29.78 15.24 -14.47
N VAL A 152 29.22 16.13 -13.67
CA VAL A 152 29.15 17.57 -13.99
C VAL A 152 30.55 18.12 -14.16
N ASN A 153 31.50 17.77 -13.29
CA ASN A 153 32.88 18.25 -13.40
C ASN A 153 33.60 17.70 -14.64
N SER A 154 33.38 16.45 -15.00
CA SER A 154 33.98 15.84 -16.20
C SER A 154 33.45 16.42 -17.52
N LEU A 155 32.23 16.96 -17.52
CA LEU A 155 31.61 17.58 -18.69
C LEU A 155 31.89 19.11 -18.81
N LYS A 156 32.60 19.70 -17.84
CA LYS A 156 33.04 21.10 -17.95
C LYS A 156 34.01 21.28 -19.10
N SER A 157 33.72 22.28 -19.96
CA SER A 157 34.56 22.70 -21.05
C SER A 157 34.65 24.22 -21.09
N HIS A 158 35.45 24.77 -22.04
CA HIS A 158 35.58 26.22 -22.22
C HIS A 158 34.19 26.86 -22.48
N ASP A 159 33.31 26.15 -23.22
CA ASP A 159 32.00 26.65 -23.63
C ASP A 159 30.88 26.29 -22.64
N LEU A 160 31.09 25.27 -21.78
CA LEU A 160 30.11 24.74 -20.83
C LEU A 160 30.63 24.80 -19.38
N LYS A 161 30.62 26.01 -18.78
CA LYS A 161 31.12 26.23 -17.41
C LYS A 161 30.05 26.06 -16.32
N SER A 162 28.78 26.26 -16.66
CA SER A 162 27.69 26.23 -15.66
C SER A 162 27.17 24.81 -15.42
N ALA A 163 27.14 24.40 -14.16
CA ALA A 163 26.55 23.12 -13.76
C ALA A 163 25.07 22.99 -14.19
N THR A 164 24.32 24.07 -14.19
CA THR A 164 22.92 24.11 -14.64
C THR A 164 22.81 23.86 -16.15
N ALA A 165 23.72 24.43 -16.95
CA ALA A 165 23.77 24.21 -18.40
C ALA A 165 24.14 22.75 -18.71
N ILE A 166 25.15 22.20 -18.02
CA ILE A 166 25.59 20.81 -18.18
C ILE A 166 24.41 19.84 -17.87
N LYS A 167 23.69 20.04 -16.79
CA LYS A 167 22.53 19.20 -16.41
C LYS A 167 21.38 19.25 -17.42
N LYS A 168 21.29 20.24 -18.27
CA LYS A 168 20.31 20.34 -19.36
C LYS A 168 20.73 19.60 -20.63
N THR A 169 22.00 19.24 -20.79
CA THR A 169 22.48 18.50 -21.97
C THR A 169 21.85 17.11 -22.05
N GLN A 170 21.63 16.63 -23.26
CA GLN A 170 21.07 15.31 -23.51
C GLN A 170 21.95 14.20 -22.92
N ALA A 171 23.26 14.29 -23.13
CA ALA A 171 24.25 13.34 -22.60
C ALA A 171 24.21 13.21 -21.05
N TYR A 172 24.04 14.34 -20.34
CA TYR A 172 23.89 14.29 -18.88
C TYR A 172 22.55 13.66 -18.47
N LYS A 173 21.45 13.99 -19.15
CA LYS A 173 20.12 13.47 -18.84
C LYS A 173 20.06 11.95 -19.02
N GLU A 174 20.60 11.43 -20.14
CA GLU A 174 20.65 9.99 -20.41
C GLU A 174 21.47 9.27 -19.35
N TRP A 175 22.70 9.69 -19.11
CA TRP A 175 23.54 9.13 -18.08
C TRP A 175 22.90 9.20 -16.67
N ASN A 176 22.28 10.32 -16.33
CA ASN A 176 21.63 10.47 -15.03
C ASN A 176 20.40 9.58 -14.89
N ALA A 177 19.65 9.34 -15.97
CA ALA A 177 18.54 8.41 -15.98
C ALA A 177 19.01 6.96 -15.73
N GLU A 178 20.11 6.55 -16.39
CA GLU A 178 20.72 5.23 -16.15
C GLU A 178 21.23 5.09 -14.71
N LEU A 179 21.92 6.10 -14.19
CA LEU A 179 22.37 6.12 -12.79
C LEU A 179 21.19 5.97 -11.82
N LEU A 180 20.14 6.76 -11.99
CA LEU A 180 18.96 6.69 -11.12
C LEU A 180 18.23 5.36 -11.23
N ALA A 181 18.16 4.76 -12.43
CA ALA A 181 17.56 3.45 -12.64
C ALA A 181 18.36 2.34 -11.92
N GLU A 182 19.70 2.39 -11.95
CA GLU A 182 20.57 1.44 -11.21
C GLU A 182 20.24 1.46 -9.71
N TYR A 183 20.18 2.67 -9.11
CA TYR A 183 19.91 2.77 -7.69
C TYR A 183 18.44 2.50 -7.35
N ALA A 184 17.50 2.84 -8.23
CA ALA A 184 16.10 2.46 -8.07
C ALA A 184 15.94 0.94 -7.99
N ALA A 185 16.60 0.19 -8.87
CA ALA A 185 16.57 -1.27 -8.82
C ALA A 185 17.13 -1.85 -7.50
N LYS A 186 18.22 -1.27 -6.96
CA LYS A 186 18.78 -1.68 -5.65
C LYS A 186 17.79 -1.40 -4.50
N ILE A 187 17.10 -0.28 -4.58
CA ILE A 187 16.10 0.12 -3.58
C ILE A 187 14.90 -0.79 -3.64
N ASP A 188 14.41 -1.09 -4.84
CA ASP A 188 13.23 -1.94 -5.05
C ASP A 188 13.50 -3.39 -4.64
N ASP A 189 14.69 -3.92 -4.92
CA ASP A 189 15.11 -5.25 -4.43
C ASP A 189 15.11 -5.30 -2.89
N LEU A 190 15.69 -4.29 -2.24
CA LEU A 190 15.71 -4.22 -0.78
C LEU A 190 14.32 -4.05 -0.18
N LYS A 191 13.46 -3.23 -0.80
CA LYS A 191 12.06 -3.06 -0.40
C LYS A 191 11.28 -4.36 -0.53
N SER A 192 11.44 -5.08 -1.64
CA SER A 192 10.80 -6.38 -1.86
C SER A 192 11.18 -7.37 -0.76
N LYS A 193 12.46 -7.54 -0.47
CA LYS A 193 12.96 -8.43 0.59
C LYS A 193 12.41 -8.05 1.97
N LEU A 194 12.30 -6.77 2.27
CA LEU A 194 11.73 -6.30 3.54
C LEU A 194 10.24 -6.54 3.62
N THR A 195 9.52 -6.34 2.53
CA THR A 195 8.07 -6.63 2.46
C THR A 195 7.80 -8.12 2.65
N ASP A 196 8.57 -8.99 2.00
CA ASP A 196 8.47 -10.44 2.17
C ASP A 196 8.77 -10.85 3.63
N SER A 197 9.82 -10.28 4.21
CA SER A 197 10.18 -10.52 5.61
C SER A 197 9.10 -10.02 6.57
N TYR A 198 8.47 -8.90 6.26
CA TYR A 198 7.34 -8.37 7.03
C TYR A 198 6.14 -9.33 7.00
N LEU A 199 5.77 -9.83 5.82
CA LEU A 199 4.66 -10.78 5.68
C LEU A 199 4.91 -12.07 6.47
N VAL A 200 6.12 -12.62 6.40
CA VAL A 200 6.50 -13.81 7.17
C VAL A 200 6.44 -13.56 8.68
N ARG A 201 6.94 -12.42 9.17
CA ARG A 201 6.86 -12.07 10.60
C ARG A 201 5.43 -11.78 11.02
N LYS A 202 4.67 -11.05 10.22
CA LYS A 202 3.24 -10.80 10.45
C LYS A 202 2.49 -12.10 10.65
N GLN A 203 2.68 -13.08 9.77
CA GLN A 203 2.02 -14.38 9.86
C GLN A 203 2.39 -15.17 11.13
N LYS A 204 3.61 -15.00 11.64
CA LYS A 204 4.07 -15.68 12.86
C LYS A 204 3.64 -15.00 14.16
N GLU A 205 3.61 -13.67 14.17
CA GLU A 205 3.43 -12.87 15.38
C GLU A 205 1.98 -12.41 15.59
N LEU A 206 1.17 -12.36 14.51
CA LEU A 206 -0.26 -12.08 14.64
C LEU A 206 -1.07 -13.37 14.73
N PRO A 207 -2.14 -13.38 15.54
CA PRO A 207 -2.98 -14.55 15.69
C PRO A 207 -3.73 -14.86 14.39
N ASP A 208 -3.67 -16.12 13.98
CA ASP A 208 -4.48 -16.63 12.87
C ASP A 208 -5.82 -17.15 13.39
N TYR A 209 -6.82 -17.15 12.52
CA TYR A 209 -8.16 -17.65 12.84
C TYR A 209 -8.81 -18.29 11.60
N PRO A 210 -9.68 -19.30 11.79
CA PRO A 210 -10.37 -19.93 10.68
C PRO A 210 -11.42 -19.01 10.06
N ILE A 211 -11.47 -19.02 8.71
CA ILE A 211 -12.48 -18.34 7.91
C ILE A 211 -13.34 -19.42 7.25
N PHE A 212 -14.66 -19.35 7.43
CA PHE A 212 -15.58 -20.21 6.70
C PHE A 212 -15.69 -19.77 5.25
N MET A 213 -15.53 -20.69 4.31
CA MET A 213 -15.65 -20.40 2.88
C MET A 213 -16.67 -21.32 2.24
N ALA A 214 -17.59 -20.75 1.47
CA ALA A 214 -18.62 -21.49 0.75
C ALA A 214 -18.85 -20.91 -0.65
N ILE A 215 -19.42 -21.73 -1.53
CA ILE A 215 -19.92 -21.35 -2.83
C ILE A 215 -21.42 -21.58 -2.79
N ALA A 216 -22.22 -20.55 -3.08
CA ALA A 216 -23.63 -20.72 -3.29
C ALA A 216 -23.86 -21.28 -4.69
N GLU A 217 -24.59 -22.38 -4.78
CA GLU A 217 -25.01 -22.99 -6.04
C GLU A 217 -26.32 -22.37 -6.50
N GLU A 218 -26.61 -22.49 -7.80
CA GLU A 218 -27.87 -22.01 -8.42
C GLU A 218 -29.06 -22.89 -8.02
#